data_269a85d8c0021f5ab4ed4bb3095582a0
#
_entry.id   269a85d8c0021f5ab4ed4bb3095582a0
#
_cell.length_a   1.000
_cell.length_b   1.000
_cell.length_c   1.000
_cell.angle_alpha   90.00
_cell.angle_beta   90.00
_cell.angle_gamma   90.00
#
_symmetry.space_group_name_H-M   'P 1'
#
loop_
_entity.id
_entity.type
_entity.pdbx_description
1 polymer ?
#
loop_
_entity_poly.entity_id
_entity_poly.type
_entity_poly.pdbx_seq_one_letter_code
_entity_poly.pdbx_strand_id
1 'polypeptide(L)'
;MQYIQKQKIIDAIIYNGTNLDEVKNLLKDKFRYGKIMDDGHLFLMLNENNACYCASINDYIAVDEIHGFTMAKEAFENNYISRS
;
A
#
# COMPACT_ATOMS: atom_id res chain seq x y z
N MET A 1 0.13 -4.51 -10.02
CA MET A 1 0.77 -5.83 -9.80
C MET A 1 -0.05 -6.61 -8.79
N GLN A 2 -0.26 -7.89 -9.02
CA GLN A 2 -1.09 -8.73 -8.15
C GLN A 2 -0.24 -9.72 -7.38
N TYR A 3 -0.63 -9.97 -6.13
CA TYR A 3 0.03 -10.91 -5.24
C TYR A 3 -1.00 -11.86 -4.63
N ILE A 4 -0.54 -13.01 -4.16
CA ILE A 4 -1.41 -14.04 -3.57
C ILE A 4 -0.92 -14.32 -2.16
N GLN A 5 -1.85 -14.28 -1.20
CA GLN A 5 -1.62 -14.78 0.16
C GLN A 5 -2.65 -15.88 0.42
N LYS A 6 -2.15 -17.11 0.58
CA LYS A 6 -3.02 -18.29 0.67
C LYS A 6 -3.84 -18.37 -0.62
N GLN A 7 -5.11 -18.16 -0.61
CA GLN A 7 -5.94 -18.15 -1.81
C GLN A 7 -6.54 -16.78 -2.09
N LYS A 8 -5.99 -15.75 -1.45
CA LYS A 8 -6.50 -14.40 -1.55
C LYS A 8 -5.63 -13.59 -2.51
N ILE A 9 -6.26 -12.91 -3.46
CA ILE A 9 -5.56 -12.08 -4.44
C ILE A 9 -5.61 -10.63 -3.95
N ILE A 10 -4.46 -9.97 -3.97
CA ILE A 10 -4.36 -8.55 -3.62
C ILE A 10 -3.62 -7.81 -4.70
N ASP A 11 -3.86 -6.51 -4.78
CA ASP A 11 -3.07 -5.60 -5.61
C ASP A 11 -2.11 -4.83 -4.73
N ALA A 12 -0.90 -4.61 -5.22
CA ALA A 12 0.12 -3.91 -4.45
C ALA A 12 1.07 -3.16 -5.36
N ILE A 13 1.62 -2.08 -4.80
CA ILE A 13 2.71 -1.33 -5.43
C ILE A 13 3.80 -1.07 -4.39
N ILE A 14 5.01 -0.78 -4.88
CA ILE A 14 6.09 -0.35 -4.02
C ILE A 14 6.07 1.18 -3.97
N TYR A 15 6.06 1.74 -2.76
CA TYR A 15 6.17 3.18 -2.58
C TYR A 15 7.63 3.60 -2.80
N ASN A 16 7.87 4.55 -3.71
CA ASN A 16 9.24 4.96 -4.07
C ASN A 16 9.61 6.36 -3.60
N GLY A 17 8.77 7.00 -2.81
CA GLY A 17 9.04 8.36 -2.32
C GLY A 17 8.39 9.45 -3.14
N THR A 18 7.90 9.15 -4.35
CA THR A 18 7.32 10.16 -5.25
C THR A 18 6.03 9.71 -5.94
N ASN A 19 5.63 8.45 -5.77
CA ASN A 19 4.53 7.89 -6.56
C ASN A 19 3.18 7.92 -5.83
N LEU A 20 2.86 9.06 -5.21
CA LEU A 20 1.58 9.23 -4.54
C LEU A 20 0.40 9.03 -5.50
N ASP A 21 0.54 9.41 -6.76
CA ASP A 21 -0.52 9.23 -7.75
C ASP A 21 -0.84 7.75 -7.96
N GLU A 22 0.18 6.89 -7.97
CA GLU A 22 -0.03 5.44 -8.07
C GLU A 22 -0.74 4.89 -6.84
N VAL A 23 -0.44 5.45 -5.67
CA VAL A 23 -1.11 5.07 -4.42
C VAL A 23 -2.58 5.40 -4.49
N LYS A 24 -2.91 6.61 -4.97
CA LYS A 24 -4.30 7.01 -5.13
C LYS A 24 -5.03 6.11 -6.11
N ASN A 25 -4.38 5.77 -7.22
CA ASN A 25 -4.99 4.91 -8.23
C ASN A 25 -5.20 3.48 -7.72
N LEU A 26 -4.30 3.01 -6.88
CA LEU A 26 -4.43 1.69 -6.27
C LEU A 26 -5.58 1.62 -5.29
N LEU A 27 -5.66 2.60 -4.40
CA LEU A 27 -6.62 2.61 -3.30
C LEU A 27 -8.01 3.07 -3.73
N LYS A 28 -8.08 3.90 -4.77
CA LYS A 28 -9.34 4.42 -5.32
C LYS A 28 -10.20 5.05 -4.22
N ASP A 29 -11.41 4.56 -4.02
CA ASP A 29 -12.35 5.10 -3.04
C ASP A 29 -11.94 4.82 -1.58
N LYS A 30 -10.97 3.96 -1.36
CA LYS A 30 -10.42 3.72 -0.02
C LYS A 30 -9.45 4.84 0.39
N PHE A 31 -8.91 5.58 -0.56
CA PHE A 31 -7.98 6.68 -0.27
C PHE A 31 -8.73 7.87 0.29
N ARG A 32 -8.27 8.38 1.41
CA ARG A 32 -8.84 9.59 2.01
C ARG A 32 -7.85 10.75 1.96
N TYR A 33 -6.62 10.52 2.35
CA TYR A 33 -5.61 11.57 2.42
C TYR A 33 -4.22 10.96 2.34
N GLY A 34 -3.32 11.64 1.65
CA GLY A 34 -1.92 11.22 1.60
C GLY A 34 -1.03 12.44 1.46
N LYS A 35 0.10 12.41 2.16
CA LYS A 35 1.09 13.47 2.09
C LYS A 35 2.47 12.87 2.19
N ILE A 36 3.34 13.26 1.24
CA ILE A 36 4.75 12.89 1.28
C ILE A 36 5.45 13.89 2.21
N MET A 37 6.05 13.36 3.27
CA MET A 37 6.74 14.16 4.27
C MET A 37 8.12 14.58 3.77
N ASP A 38 8.75 15.51 4.49
CA ASP A 38 10.07 16.05 4.08
C ASP A 38 11.15 14.98 4.01
N ASP A 39 11.04 13.94 4.82
CA ASP A 39 12.00 12.83 4.84
C ASP A 39 11.69 11.71 3.85
N GLY A 40 10.66 11.91 3.03
CA GLY A 40 10.25 10.93 2.03
C GLY A 40 9.20 9.93 2.48
N HIS A 41 8.88 9.87 3.77
CA HIS A 41 7.83 9.00 4.26
C HIS A 41 6.46 9.47 3.75
N LEU A 42 5.57 8.53 3.52
CA LEU A 42 4.19 8.83 3.13
C LEU A 42 3.29 8.67 4.35
N PHE A 43 2.62 9.76 4.74
CA PHE A 43 1.52 9.68 5.67
C PHE A 43 0.26 9.37 4.87
N LEU A 44 -0.42 8.30 5.23
CA LEU A 44 -1.58 7.80 4.49
C LEU A 44 -2.75 7.58 5.42
N MET A 45 -3.90 8.13 5.05
CA MET A 45 -5.13 7.94 5.79
C MET A 45 -6.17 7.32 4.86
N LEU A 46 -6.81 6.27 5.32
CA LEU A 46 -7.83 5.56 4.56
C LEU A 46 -9.23 5.89 5.07
N ASN A 47 -10.22 5.75 4.20
CA ASN A 47 -11.62 5.99 4.58
C ASN A 47 -12.13 5.00 5.59
N GLU A 48 -11.58 3.80 5.55
CA GLU A 48 -12.04 2.72 6.42
C GLU A 48 -11.51 2.93 7.84
N ASN A 49 -12.42 3.18 8.77
CA ASN A 49 -12.12 3.39 10.20
C ASN A 49 -11.10 4.49 10.45
N ASN A 50 -10.89 5.39 9.48
CA ASN A 50 -9.87 6.44 9.57
C ASN A 50 -8.48 5.86 9.87
N ALA A 51 -8.19 4.68 9.36
CA ALA A 51 -6.90 4.03 9.57
C ALA A 51 -5.77 4.90 9.02
N CYS A 52 -4.72 5.07 9.81
CA CYS A 52 -3.55 5.85 9.44
C CYS A 52 -2.33 4.96 9.33
N TYR A 53 -1.55 5.18 8.28
CA TYR A 53 -0.33 4.44 8.04
C TYR A 53 0.81 5.41 7.71
N CYS A 54 2.03 4.98 8.00
CA CYS A 54 3.22 5.70 7.60
C CYS A 54 4.08 4.72 6.79
N ALA A 55 4.23 4.99 5.50
CA ALA A 55 5.02 4.12 4.63
C ALA A 55 6.40 4.71 4.40
N SER A 56 7.41 3.88 4.52
CA SER A 56 8.79 4.25 4.16
C SER A 56 9.04 3.93 2.70
N ILE A 57 10.05 4.55 2.13
CA ILE A 57 10.47 4.24 0.76
C ILE A 57 10.81 2.75 0.69
N ASN A 58 10.31 2.07 -0.33
CA ASN A 58 10.39 0.63 -0.57
C ASN A 58 9.38 -0.22 0.19
N ASP A 59 8.56 0.37 1.04
CA ASP A 59 7.44 -0.38 1.61
C ASP A 59 6.40 -0.67 0.54
N TYR A 60 5.67 -1.76 0.71
CA TYR A 60 4.53 -2.06 -0.14
C TYR A 60 3.28 -1.37 0.38
N ILE A 61 2.47 -0.89 -0.54
CA ILE A 61 1.12 -0.43 -0.27
C ILE A 61 0.20 -1.39 -1.01
N ALA A 62 -0.71 -2.01 -0.30
CA ALA A 62 -1.52 -3.09 -0.83
C ALA A 62 -2.99 -2.88 -0.54
N VAL A 63 -3.82 -3.46 -1.37
CA VAL A 63 -5.27 -3.40 -1.19
C VAL A 63 -5.88 -4.75 -1.57
N ASP A 64 -6.79 -5.23 -0.74
CA ASP A 64 -7.64 -6.37 -1.06
C ASP A 64 -9.07 -5.87 -1.29
N GLU A 65 -10.04 -6.77 -1.28
CA GLU A 65 -11.43 -6.39 -1.53
C GLU A 65 -12.00 -5.49 -0.44
N ILE A 66 -11.43 -5.56 0.77
CA ILE A 66 -12.00 -4.90 1.95
C ILE A 66 -11.07 -3.84 2.50
N HIS A 67 -9.77 -4.12 2.57
CA HIS A 67 -8.80 -3.29 3.28
C HIS A 67 -7.65 -2.80 2.40
N GLY A 68 -7.14 -1.60 2.73
CA GLY A 68 -5.83 -1.17 2.28
C GLY A 68 -4.87 -1.22 3.47
N PHE A 69 -3.60 -1.46 3.21
CA PHE A 69 -2.59 -1.52 4.26
C PHE A 69 -1.19 -1.28 3.69
N THR A 70 -0.24 -1.04 4.59
CA THR A 70 1.17 -0.95 4.22
C THR A 70 1.95 -2.06 4.92
N MET A 71 3.06 -2.48 4.33
CA MET A 71 3.89 -3.53 4.89
C MET A 71 5.32 -3.35 4.42
N ALA A 72 6.28 -3.61 5.31
CA ALA A 72 7.69 -3.57 4.95
C ALA A 72 7.99 -4.59 3.85
N LYS A 73 8.95 -4.26 2.99
CA LYS A 73 9.26 -5.06 1.80
C LYS A 73 9.53 -6.53 2.13
N GLU A 74 10.41 -6.79 3.10
CA GLU A 74 10.75 -8.18 3.45
C GLU A 74 9.54 -8.94 3.98
N ALA A 75 8.76 -8.31 4.85
CA ALA A 75 7.57 -8.95 5.40
C ALA A 75 6.56 -9.26 4.31
N PHE A 76 6.38 -8.34 3.38
CA PHE A 76 5.45 -8.55 2.28
C PHE A 76 5.89 -9.71 1.39
N GLU A 77 7.16 -9.72 0.99
CA GLU A 77 7.69 -10.74 0.10
C GLU A 77 7.73 -12.12 0.72
N ASN A 78 7.81 -12.20 2.06
CA ASN A 78 7.74 -13.47 2.78
C ASN A 78 6.31 -14.02 2.88
N ASN A 79 5.31 -13.16 2.81
CA ASN A 79 3.91 -13.56 3.02
C ASN A 79 3.10 -13.64 1.74
N TYR A 80 3.57 -13.06 0.66
CA TYR A 80 2.83 -12.97 -0.59
C TYR A 80 3.68 -13.44 -1.75
N ILE A 81 3.06 -14.10 -2.72
CA ILE A 81 3.74 -14.60 -3.90
C ILE A 81 3.29 -13.76 -5.09
N SER A 82 4.26 -13.26 -5.86
CA SER A 82 3.95 -12.49 -7.06
C SER A 82 3.24 -13.38 -8.07
N ARG A 83 2.14 -12.86 -8.59
CA ARG A 83 1.38 -13.51 -9.64
C ARG A 83 1.72 -12.85 -10.96
N SER A 84 2.63 -13.42 -11.67
CA SER A 84 3.07 -12.88 -12.97
C SER A 84 2.60 -13.76 -14.11
#